data_7630eaf817db16cf4af8cbafb604ddd8
#
_entry.id   7630eaf817db16cf4af8cbafb604ddd8
#
_cell.length_a   1.000
_cell.length_b   1.000
_cell.length_c   1.000
_cell.angle_alpha   90.00
_cell.angle_beta   90.00
_cell.angle_gamma   90.00
#
_symmetry.space_group_name_H-M   'P 1'
#
loop_
_entity.id
_entity.type
_entity.pdbx_description
1 polymer ?
#
loop_
_entity_poly.entity_id
_entity_poly.type
_entity_poly.pdbx_seq_one_letter_code
_entity_poly.pdbx_strand_id
1 'polypeptide(L)'
;MTQPGNGSAVSDPDNLDARGVRRTQAERTAAMRQRLLDATVDCLAAYGYAGTTTLRVAEMAGVTRGAQIHHFRSKEDLVVAAIEHLAHQRARKAIKDLGLIDQNPDPANAILDFLWSLHEGPLFVATIELWIASRTDRVLAAHIERVEPVVSAGVFAAVAQFMPDESARRDLRHATYTAMDAIRGLRISSFADGDDDRLRRRWERARARLRSDIERALNS
;
A
#
# COMPACT_ATOMS: atom_id res chain seq x y z
N MET A 1 -54.92 22.16 22.40
CA MET A 1 -54.06 21.11 22.99
C MET A 1 -53.26 20.52 21.84
N THR A 2 -52.02 20.98 21.68
CA THR A 2 -51.11 20.53 20.61
C THR A 2 -49.94 19.83 21.30
N GLN A 3 -49.76 18.55 21.04
CA GLN A 3 -48.62 17.77 21.55
C GLN A 3 -47.35 18.10 20.72
N PRO A 4 -46.18 18.26 21.31
CA PRO A 4 -44.93 18.36 20.60
C PRO A 4 -44.45 16.95 20.21
N GLY A 5 -44.15 16.78 18.92
CA GLY A 5 -43.58 15.58 18.36
C GLY A 5 -42.18 15.30 18.90
N ASN A 6 -42.03 14.09 19.42
CA ASN A 6 -40.76 13.53 19.92
C ASN A 6 -39.92 13.11 18.72
N GLY A 7 -39.01 14.00 18.27
CA GLY A 7 -38.00 13.70 17.28
C GLY A 7 -36.88 12.86 17.95
N SER A 8 -36.96 11.54 17.86
CA SER A 8 -35.83 10.66 18.18
C SER A 8 -34.69 10.96 17.17
N ALA A 9 -33.66 11.63 17.65
CA ALA A 9 -32.41 11.81 16.91
C ALA A 9 -31.82 10.40 16.69
N VAL A 10 -31.90 9.91 15.46
CA VAL A 10 -31.17 8.72 15.02
C VAL A 10 -29.68 9.08 15.16
N SER A 11 -29.01 8.44 16.09
CA SER A 11 -27.57 8.61 16.29
C SER A 11 -26.85 8.10 15.07
N ASP A 12 -26.16 9.00 14.37
CA ASP A 12 -25.31 8.69 13.23
C ASP A 12 -24.19 7.72 13.69
N PRO A 13 -24.10 6.50 13.15
CA PRO A 13 -23.11 5.50 13.56
C PRO A 13 -21.67 5.97 13.36
N ASP A 14 -21.42 6.91 12.44
CA ASP A 14 -20.09 7.50 12.20
C ASP A 14 -19.64 8.48 13.31
N ASN A 15 -20.49 8.77 14.29
CA ASN A 15 -20.26 9.76 15.35
C ASN A 15 -19.70 9.15 16.66
N LEU A 16 -19.55 7.81 16.72
CA LEU A 16 -19.06 7.10 17.90
C LEU A 16 -17.70 6.42 17.61
N ASP A 17 -16.84 6.33 18.64
CA ASP A 17 -15.63 5.51 18.58
C ASP A 17 -15.96 4.02 18.89
N ALA A 18 -14.93 3.14 18.81
CA ALA A 18 -15.06 1.71 19.09
C ALA A 18 -15.53 1.39 20.53
N ARG A 19 -15.56 2.37 21.44
CA ARG A 19 -16.01 2.27 22.84
C ARG A 19 -17.38 2.93 23.05
N GLY A 20 -18.05 3.41 21.99
CA GLY A 20 -19.32 4.11 22.08
C GLY A 20 -19.22 5.57 22.59
N VAL A 21 -18.03 6.14 22.63
CA VAL A 21 -17.80 7.54 23.03
C VAL A 21 -17.90 8.47 21.81
N ARG A 22 -18.53 9.62 22.00
CA ARG A 22 -18.72 10.62 20.92
C ARG A 22 -17.36 11.16 20.45
N ARG A 23 -17.02 10.96 19.19
CA ARG A 23 -15.77 11.44 18.57
C ARG A 23 -15.69 12.97 18.60
N THR A 24 -14.51 13.49 18.89
CA THR A 24 -14.21 14.92 18.79
C THR A 24 -14.27 15.41 17.34
N GLN A 25 -14.36 16.72 17.14
CA GLN A 25 -14.32 17.31 15.79
C GLN A 25 -12.98 16.95 15.07
N ALA A 26 -11.86 16.96 15.79
CA ALA A 26 -10.55 16.60 15.24
C ALA A 26 -10.52 15.13 14.78
N GLU A 27 -11.05 14.21 15.58
CA GLU A 27 -11.12 12.78 15.24
C GLU A 27 -12.02 12.52 14.02
N ARG A 28 -13.14 13.22 13.90
CA ARG A 28 -14.02 13.14 12.72
C ARG A 28 -13.32 13.64 11.47
N THR A 29 -12.62 14.75 11.56
CA THR A 29 -11.82 15.33 10.46
C THR A 29 -10.72 14.37 10.01
N ALA A 30 -10.00 13.78 10.96
CA ALA A 30 -8.95 12.80 10.66
C ALA A 30 -9.53 11.53 10.02
N ALA A 31 -10.62 10.99 10.55
CA ALA A 31 -11.30 9.82 9.98
C ALA A 31 -11.82 10.09 8.55
N MET A 32 -12.38 11.26 8.29
CA MET A 32 -12.83 11.67 6.96
C MET A 32 -11.64 11.75 5.98
N ARG A 33 -10.55 12.38 6.40
CA ARG A 33 -9.33 12.46 5.59
C ARG A 33 -8.79 11.06 5.25
N GLN A 34 -8.78 10.15 6.23
CA GLN A 34 -8.36 8.76 6.04
C GLN A 34 -9.23 8.03 5.00
N ARG A 35 -10.56 8.13 5.12
CA ARG A 35 -11.50 7.54 4.16
C ARG A 35 -11.28 8.03 2.73
N LEU A 36 -11.01 9.33 2.54
CA LEU A 36 -10.71 9.89 1.23
C LEU A 36 -9.39 9.35 0.67
N LEU A 37 -8.36 9.17 1.50
CA LEU A 37 -7.08 8.61 1.07
C LEU A 37 -7.19 7.12 0.71
N ASP A 38 -7.91 6.33 1.52
CA ASP A 38 -8.18 4.91 1.23
C ASP A 38 -8.97 4.78 -0.10
N ALA A 39 -10.04 5.55 -0.26
CA ALA A 39 -10.79 5.58 -1.51
C ALA A 39 -9.98 6.07 -2.72
N THR A 40 -8.96 6.91 -2.51
CA THR A 40 -8.05 7.32 -3.58
C THR A 40 -7.17 6.16 -4.04
N VAL A 41 -6.66 5.38 -3.11
CA VAL A 41 -5.89 4.17 -3.40
C VAL A 41 -6.73 3.16 -4.18
N ASP A 42 -7.96 2.90 -3.72
CA ASP A 42 -8.89 1.99 -4.39
C ASP A 42 -9.27 2.51 -5.78
N CYS A 43 -9.47 3.82 -5.92
CA CYS A 43 -9.76 4.46 -7.20
C CYS A 43 -8.59 4.34 -8.19
N LEU A 44 -7.36 4.55 -7.72
CA LEU A 44 -6.14 4.35 -8.52
C LEU A 44 -6.04 2.90 -9.00
N ALA A 45 -6.28 1.94 -8.12
CA ALA A 45 -6.22 0.52 -8.45
C ALA A 45 -7.30 0.08 -9.45
N ALA A 46 -8.52 0.62 -9.32
CA ALA A 46 -9.66 0.21 -10.14
C ALA A 46 -9.76 0.94 -11.49
N TYR A 47 -9.35 2.21 -11.55
CA TYR A 47 -9.58 3.08 -12.72
C TYR A 47 -8.31 3.73 -13.27
N GLY A 48 -7.14 3.42 -12.69
CA GLY A 48 -5.86 4.01 -13.04
C GLY A 48 -5.75 5.50 -12.67
N TYR A 49 -4.57 6.08 -12.92
CA TYR A 49 -4.31 7.49 -12.62
C TYR A 49 -5.25 8.43 -13.41
N ALA A 50 -5.44 8.20 -14.71
CA ALA A 50 -6.29 9.04 -15.55
C ALA A 50 -7.76 8.99 -15.11
N GLY A 51 -8.25 7.81 -14.73
CA GLY A 51 -9.62 7.58 -14.28
C GLY A 51 -9.91 8.05 -12.85
N THR A 52 -8.89 8.34 -12.06
CA THR A 52 -9.02 8.88 -10.71
C THR A 52 -9.41 10.36 -10.77
N THR A 53 -10.62 10.70 -10.32
CA THR A 53 -11.14 12.06 -10.23
C THR A 53 -11.62 12.35 -8.81
N THR A 54 -11.63 13.63 -8.41
CA THR A 54 -12.12 14.03 -7.08
C THR A 54 -13.58 13.63 -6.85
N LEU A 55 -14.42 13.66 -7.89
CA LEU A 55 -15.81 13.23 -7.82
C LEU A 55 -15.89 11.72 -7.54
N ARG A 56 -15.20 10.90 -8.32
CA ARG A 56 -15.20 9.44 -8.15
C ARG A 56 -14.66 9.01 -6.79
N VAL A 57 -13.60 9.68 -6.32
CA VAL A 57 -13.07 9.44 -4.97
C VAL A 57 -14.09 9.80 -3.89
N ALA A 58 -14.82 10.92 -4.01
CA ALA A 58 -15.86 11.29 -3.07
C ALA A 58 -16.99 10.23 -3.04
N GLU A 59 -17.42 9.76 -4.20
CA GLU A 59 -18.42 8.69 -4.34
C GLU A 59 -17.95 7.39 -3.67
N MET A 60 -16.73 6.95 -3.96
CA MET A 60 -16.15 5.73 -3.36
C MET A 60 -15.95 5.86 -1.86
N ALA A 61 -15.59 7.04 -1.36
CA ALA A 61 -15.46 7.33 0.06
C ALA A 61 -16.82 7.44 0.78
N GLY A 62 -17.95 7.51 0.05
CA GLY A 62 -19.28 7.75 0.61
C GLY A 62 -19.40 9.12 1.27
N VAL A 63 -18.79 10.17 0.67
CA VAL A 63 -18.80 11.53 1.19
C VAL A 63 -19.35 12.52 0.18
N THR A 64 -19.82 13.68 0.65
CA THR A 64 -20.25 14.73 -0.25
C THR A 64 -19.05 15.41 -0.93
N ARG A 65 -19.27 15.93 -2.14
CA ARG A 65 -18.26 16.74 -2.85
C ARG A 65 -17.79 17.94 -2.01
N GLY A 66 -18.66 18.57 -1.23
CA GLY A 66 -18.28 19.68 -0.34
C GLY A 66 -17.31 19.24 0.75
N ALA A 67 -17.54 18.09 1.37
CA ALA A 67 -16.63 17.53 2.35
C ALA A 67 -15.27 17.17 1.70
N GLN A 68 -15.26 16.58 0.51
CA GLN A 68 -14.01 16.28 -0.21
C GLN A 68 -13.20 17.55 -0.51
N ILE A 69 -13.83 18.62 -1.05
CA ILE A 69 -13.17 19.90 -1.36
C ILE A 69 -12.59 20.55 -0.12
N HIS A 70 -13.25 20.40 1.04
CA HIS A 70 -12.72 20.91 2.31
C HIS A 70 -11.39 20.27 2.71
N HIS A 71 -11.19 18.99 2.40
CA HIS A 71 -9.95 18.26 2.71
C HIS A 71 -8.89 18.36 1.61
N PHE A 72 -9.30 18.30 0.34
CA PHE A 72 -8.42 18.29 -0.81
C PHE A 72 -9.03 19.12 -1.93
N ARG A 73 -8.36 20.22 -2.31
CA ARG A 73 -8.90 21.19 -3.28
C ARG A 73 -8.79 20.71 -4.73
N SER A 74 -7.78 19.91 -5.02
CA SER A 74 -7.47 19.41 -6.36
C SER A 74 -7.25 17.89 -6.38
N LYS A 75 -7.20 17.30 -7.58
CA LYS A 75 -6.76 15.92 -7.78
C LYS A 75 -5.29 15.75 -7.37
N GLU A 76 -4.47 16.72 -7.70
CA GLU A 76 -3.04 16.73 -7.41
C GLU A 76 -2.80 16.67 -5.90
N ASP A 77 -3.48 17.52 -5.10
CA ASP A 77 -3.40 17.51 -3.64
C ASP A 77 -3.78 16.13 -3.06
N LEU A 78 -4.85 15.56 -3.62
CA LEU A 78 -5.37 14.27 -3.19
C LEU A 78 -4.39 13.14 -3.51
N VAL A 79 -3.82 13.12 -4.71
CA VAL A 79 -2.88 12.08 -5.15
C VAL A 79 -1.55 12.20 -4.40
N VAL A 80 -1.03 13.42 -4.18
CA VAL A 80 0.19 13.63 -3.39
C VAL A 80 0.02 13.08 -1.96
N ALA A 81 -1.10 13.40 -1.31
CA ALA A 81 -1.38 12.87 0.02
C ALA A 81 -1.61 11.34 0.01
N ALA A 82 -2.16 10.79 -1.08
CA ALA A 82 -2.32 9.35 -1.23
C ALA A 82 -0.99 8.61 -1.41
N ILE A 83 0.05 9.21 -2.01
CA ILE A 83 1.39 8.62 -2.10
C ILE A 83 1.98 8.40 -0.70
N GLU A 84 1.93 9.43 0.16
CA GLU A 84 2.40 9.32 1.54
C GLU A 84 1.59 8.28 2.33
N HIS A 85 0.28 8.29 2.14
CA HIS A 85 -0.62 7.34 2.77
C HIS A 85 -0.34 5.89 2.34
N LEU A 86 -0.12 5.64 1.05
CA LEU A 86 0.32 4.36 0.49
C LEU A 86 1.63 3.88 1.12
N ALA A 87 2.62 4.78 1.25
CA ALA A 87 3.89 4.46 1.88
C ALA A 87 3.69 3.99 3.33
N HIS A 88 2.88 4.71 4.10
CA HIS A 88 2.56 4.32 5.48
C HIS A 88 1.78 3.00 5.56
N GLN A 89 0.85 2.74 4.64
CA GLN A 89 0.13 1.46 4.61
C GLN A 89 1.06 0.29 4.28
N ARG A 90 1.95 0.46 3.29
CA ARG A 90 2.95 -0.55 2.93
C ARG A 90 3.91 -0.84 4.09
N ALA A 91 4.40 0.21 4.76
CA ALA A 91 5.26 0.05 5.94
C ALA A 91 4.55 -0.71 7.08
N ARG A 92 3.29 -0.37 7.38
CA ARG A 92 2.51 -1.10 8.39
C ARG A 92 2.27 -2.56 8.01
N LYS A 93 1.99 -2.83 6.73
CA LYS A 93 1.85 -4.21 6.23
C LYS A 93 3.16 -4.96 6.40
N ALA A 94 4.28 -4.37 6.00
CA ALA A 94 5.60 -4.96 6.17
C ALA A 94 5.89 -5.32 7.63
N ILE A 95 5.68 -4.40 8.57
CA ILE A 95 5.88 -4.64 10.00
C ILE A 95 4.98 -5.77 10.52
N LYS A 96 3.71 -5.82 10.10
CA LYS A 96 2.79 -6.88 10.51
C LYS A 96 3.23 -8.26 10.02
N ASP A 97 3.71 -8.34 8.79
CA ASP A 97 4.09 -9.60 8.15
C ASP A 97 5.47 -10.10 8.61
N LEU A 98 6.29 -9.22 9.21
CA LEU A 98 7.63 -9.56 9.75
C LEU A 98 7.62 -10.66 10.80
N GLY A 99 6.65 -10.65 11.70
CA GLY A 99 6.53 -11.69 12.74
C GLY A 99 6.33 -13.10 12.18
N LEU A 100 5.96 -13.23 10.91
CA LEU A 100 5.80 -14.51 10.22
C LEU A 100 7.15 -15.07 9.72
N ILE A 101 8.16 -14.22 9.52
CA ILE A 101 9.49 -14.63 9.04
C ILE A 101 10.31 -15.22 10.20
N ASP A 102 10.27 -14.57 11.36
CA ASP A 102 11.12 -14.92 12.53
C ASP A 102 10.87 -16.35 13.08
N GLN A 103 9.67 -16.87 12.91
CA GLN A 103 9.26 -18.19 13.38
C GLN A 103 9.32 -19.29 12.29
N ASN A 104 9.76 -18.93 11.07
CA ASN A 104 9.73 -19.87 9.96
C ASN A 104 11.02 -20.71 9.91
N PRO A 105 10.93 -22.05 9.83
CA PRO A 105 12.10 -22.92 9.72
C PRO A 105 12.88 -22.76 8.41
N ASP A 106 12.29 -22.11 7.41
CA ASP A 106 12.90 -21.78 6.12
C ASP A 106 12.85 -20.27 5.87
N PRO A 107 13.81 -19.49 6.42
CA PRO A 107 13.80 -18.04 6.34
C PRO A 107 13.93 -17.53 4.90
N ALA A 108 14.60 -18.23 4.01
CA ALA A 108 14.72 -17.80 2.61
C ALA A 108 13.36 -17.84 1.89
N ASN A 109 12.58 -18.90 2.08
CA ASN A 109 11.23 -18.96 1.56
C ASN A 109 10.30 -17.95 2.25
N ALA A 110 10.42 -17.76 3.55
CA ALA A 110 9.62 -16.77 4.29
C ALA A 110 9.86 -15.34 3.78
N ILE A 111 11.11 -14.97 3.50
CA ILE A 111 11.45 -13.70 2.88
C ILE A 111 10.80 -13.57 1.50
N LEU A 112 10.86 -14.59 0.66
CA LEU A 112 10.23 -14.55 -0.67
C LEU A 112 8.71 -14.45 -0.61
N ASP A 113 8.07 -15.17 0.31
CA ASP A 113 6.61 -15.08 0.52
C ASP A 113 6.21 -13.69 1.04
N PHE A 114 7.00 -13.13 1.95
CA PHE A 114 6.83 -11.74 2.40
C PHE A 114 6.96 -10.75 1.24
N LEU A 115 8.03 -10.84 0.44
CA LEU A 115 8.21 -9.96 -0.71
C LEU A 115 7.09 -10.12 -1.73
N TRP A 116 6.64 -11.35 -2.00
CA TRP A 116 5.50 -11.60 -2.87
C TRP A 116 4.23 -10.92 -2.36
N SER A 117 3.92 -11.05 -1.06
CA SER A 117 2.73 -10.46 -0.45
C SER A 117 2.69 -8.92 -0.54
N LEU A 118 3.86 -8.27 -0.61
CA LEU A 118 3.97 -6.81 -0.82
C LEU A 118 3.61 -6.38 -2.25
N HIS A 119 3.60 -7.31 -3.19
CA HIS A 119 3.30 -7.07 -4.61
C HIS A 119 1.91 -7.59 -4.99
N GLU A 120 0.98 -7.64 -4.05
CA GLU A 120 -0.40 -8.05 -4.24
C GLU A 120 -1.39 -6.98 -3.81
N GLY A 121 -2.62 -7.11 -4.36
CA GLY A 121 -3.76 -6.28 -3.98
C GLY A 121 -3.71 -4.82 -4.45
N PRO A 122 -4.69 -4.01 -4.01
CA PRO A 122 -4.89 -2.65 -4.47
C PRO A 122 -3.69 -1.72 -4.22
N LEU A 123 -2.97 -1.91 -3.11
CA LEU A 123 -1.80 -1.09 -2.77
C LEU A 123 -0.68 -1.22 -3.81
N PHE A 124 -0.44 -2.42 -4.32
CA PHE A 124 0.55 -2.65 -5.37
C PHE A 124 0.10 -2.05 -6.69
N VAL A 125 -1.15 -2.32 -7.11
CA VAL A 125 -1.69 -1.80 -8.38
C VAL A 125 -1.68 -0.27 -8.38
N ALA A 126 -2.13 0.38 -7.32
CA ALA A 126 -2.09 1.84 -7.19
C ALA A 126 -0.65 2.39 -7.28
N THR A 127 0.33 1.68 -6.70
CA THR A 127 1.76 2.08 -6.81
C THR A 127 2.23 2.04 -8.26
N ILE A 128 1.91 0.97 -9.00
CA ILE A 128 2.28 0.83 -10.40
C ILE A 128 1.62 1.91 -11.27
N GLU A 129 0.34 2.20 -11.04
CA GLU A 129 -0.38 3.27 -11.74
C GLU A 129 0.29 4.64 -11.55
N LEU A 130 0.73 4.94 -10.34
CA LEU A 130 1.45 6.17 -10.03
C LEU A 130 2.83 6.21 -10.70
N TRP A 131 3.57 5.11 -10.72
CA TRP A 131 4.87 5.04 -11.40
C TRP A 131 4.74 5.22 -12.92
N ILE A 132 3.74 4.59 -13.54
CA ILE A 132 3.47 4.76 -14.96
C ILE A 132 3.10 6.22 -15.27
N ALA A 133 2.24 6.83 -14.47
CA ALA A 133 1.82 8.22 -14.63
C ALA A 133 2.99 9.20 -14.45
N SER A 134 3.89 8.95 -13.50
CA SER A 134 5.05 9.80 -13.21
C SER A 134 6.04 9.92 -14.40
N ARG A 135 6.01 8.97 -15.33
CA ARG A 135 6.83 9.01 -16.54
C ARG A 135 6.60 10.27 -17.39
N THR A 136 5.39 10.81 -17.35
CA THR A 136 4.98 11.99 -18.11
C THR A 136 4.57 13.19 -17.24
N ASP A 137 4.45 13.01 -15.94
CA ASP A 137 4.09 14.03 -14.96
C ASP A 137 5.27 14.28 -14.01
N ARG A 138 5.99 15.41 -14.22
CA ARG A 138 7.18 15.76 -13.45
C ARG A 138 6.89 16.11 -11.99
N VAL A 139 5.71 16.64 -11.69
CA VAL A 139 5.32 16.97 -10.32
C VAL A 139 5.09 15.68 -9.54
N LEU A 140 4.35 14.76 -10.15
CA LEU A 140 4.13 13.43 -9.58
C LEU A 140 5.46 12.66 -9.39
N ALA A 141 6.36 12.71 -10.39
CA ALA A 141 7.68 12.07 -10.32
C ALA A 141 8.48 12.57 -9.10
N ALA A 142 8.55 13.89 -8.87
CA ALA A 142 9.27 14.48 -7.75
C ALA A 142 8.69 14.06 -6.38
N HIS A 143 7.38 13.80 -6.26
CA HIS A 143 6.78 13.29 -5.04
C HIS A 143 7.12 11.80 -4.81
N ILE A 144 7.07 10.98 -5.86
CA ILE A 144 7.41 9.56 -5.78
C ILE A 144 8.90 9.39 -5.44
N GLU A 145 9.79 10.14 -6.08
CA GLU A 145 11.23 10.10 -5.83
C GLU A 145 11.60 10.35 -4.36
N ARG A 146 10.84 11.17 -3.64
CA ARG A 146 11.04 11.43 -2.21
C ARG A 146 10.55 10.29 -1.31
N VAL A 147 9.48 9.61 -1.71
CA VAL A 147 8.78 8.63 -0.86
C VAL A 147 9.29 7.21 -1.09
N GLU A 148 9.60 6.84 -2.32
CA GLU A 148 10.00 5.49 -2.70
C GLU A 148 11.24 4.97 -1.95
N PRO A 149 12.31 5.76 -1.74
CA PRO A 149 13.47 5.30 -0.97
C PRO A 149 13.12 4.95 0.47
N VAL A 150 12.17 5.67 1.09
CA VAL A 150 11.73 5.42 2.47
C VAL A 150 10.98 4.09 2.55
N VAL A 151 10.12 3.80 1.57
CA VAL A 151 9.39 2.53 1.50
C VAL A 151 10.35 1.36 1.28
N SER A 152 11.25 1.48 0.31
CA SER A 152 12.23 0.43 -0.01
C SER A 152 13.21 0.19 1.15
N ALA A 153 13.66 1.24 1.83
CA ALA A 153 14.50 1.12 3.04
C ALA A 153 13.75 0.42 4.18
N GLY A 154 12.44 0.68 4.34
CA GLY A 154 11.60 0.00 5.33
C GLY A 154 11.48 -1.50 5.07
N VAL A 155 11.28 -1.89 3.82
CA VAL A 155 11.24 -3.31 3.42
C VAL A 155 12.59 -3.98 3.69
N PHE A 156 13.69 -3.31 3.31
CA PHE A 156 15.03 -3.84 3.57
C PHE A 156 15.32 -3.96 5.06
N ALA A 157 15.04 -2.92 5.85
CA ALA A 157 15.23 -2.95 7.31
C ALA A 157 14.46 -4.11 7.97
N ALA A 158 13.31 -4.42 7.43
CA ALA A 158 12.51 -5.55 7.84
C ALA A 158 13.19 -6.90 7.64
N VAL A 159 13.89 -7.08 6.52
CA VAL A 159 14.61 -8.30 6.20
C VAL A 159 15.99 -8.34 6.91
N ALA A 160 16.68 -7.19 6.99
CA ALA A 160 18.03 -7.07 7.52
C ALA A 160 18.16 -7.34 9.03
N GLN A 161 17.07 -7.30 9.80
CA GLN A 161 17.10 -7.62 11.23
C GLN A 161 17.55 -9.06 11.52
N PHE A 162 17.47 -9.95 10.53
CA PHE A 162 17.92 -11.34 10.65
C PHE A 162 19.43 -11.52 10.40
N MET A 163 20.17 -10.42 10.11
CA MET A 163 21.58 -10.46 9.76
C MET A 163 22.47 -9.86 10.83
N PRO A 164 23.47 -10.62 11.33
CA PRO A 164 24.36 -10.15 12.40
C PRO A 164 25.43 -9.15 11.93
N ASP A 165 25.91 -9.22 10.70
CA ASP A 165 27.01 -8.41 10.20
C ASP A 165 26.68 -7.57 8.96
N GLU A 166 27.55 -6.58 8.66
CA GLU A 166 27.33 -5.58 7.58
C GLU A 166 27.56 -6.18 6.18
N SER A 167 28.43 -7.18 6.06
CA SER A 167 28.74 -7.83 4.79
C SER A 167 27.55 -8.67 4.32
N ALA A 168 27.05 -9.55 5.19
CA ALA A 168 25.86 -10.34 4.95
C ALA A 168 24.63 -9.46 4.67
N ARG A 169 24.49 -8.32 5.38
CA ARG A 169 23.43 -7.34 5.09
C ARG A 169 23.49 -6.75 3.69
N ARG A 170 24.69 -6.54 3.14
CA ARG A 170 24.85 -6.03 1.77
C ARG A 170 24.38 -7.05 0.73
N ASP A 171 24.80 -8.30 0.88
CA ASP A 171 24.44 -9.36 -0.06
C ASP A 171 22.94 -9.67 0.00
N LEU A 172 22.38 -9.72 1.21
CA LEU A 172 20.94 -9.88 1.40
C LEU A 172 20.14 -8.70 0.80
N ARG A 173 20.65 -7.48 0.91
CA ARG A 173 20.03 -6.31 0.29
C ARG A 173 19.97 -6.44 -1.24
N HIS A 174 21.07 -6.86 -1.87
CA HIS A 174 21.10 -7.08 -3.32
C HIS A 174 20.15 -8.20 -3.73
N ALA A 175 20.14 -9.33 -3.03
CA ALA A 175 19.21 -10.42 -3.30
C ALA A 175 17.75 -9.99 -3.13
N THR A 176 17.45 -9.20 -2.09
CA THR A 176 16.11 -8.65 -1.82
C THR A 176 15.64 -7.73 -2.94
N TYR A 177 16.46 -6.77 -3.38
CA TYR A 177 16.11 -5.90 -4.50
C TYR A 177 15.91 -6.67 -5.80
N THR A 178 16.79 -7.63 -6.11
CA THR A 178 16.64 -8.50 -7.28
C THR A 178 15.33 -9.29 -7.23
N ALA A 179 14.96 -9.81 -6.05
CA ALA A 179 13.70 -10.52 -5.86
C ALA A 179 12.49 -9.58 -6.06
N MET A 180 12.53 -8.37 -5.49
CA MET A 180 11.45 -7.38 -5.68
C MET A 180 11.26 -7.01 -7.14
N ASP A 181 12.36 -6.79 -7.88
CA ASP A 181 12.29 -6.45 -9.32
C ASP A 181 11.75 -7.61 -10.16
N ALA A 182 12.16 -8.84 -9.86
CA ALA A 182 11.64 -10.04 -10.53
C ALA A 182 10.14 -10.24 -10.25
N ILE A 183 9.71 -10.13 -8.99
CA ILE A 183 8.31 -10.25 -8.59
C ILE A 183 7.47 -9.16 -9.27
N ARG A 184 7.94 -7.91 -9.24
CA ARG A 184 7.28 -6.78 -9.89
C ARG A 184 7.09 -7.00 -11.39
N GLY A 185 8.12 -7.46 -12.08
CA GLY A 185 8.05 -7.80 -13.50
C GLY A 185 7.06 -8.91 -13.81
N LEU A 186 7.00 -9.96 -12.98
CA LEU A 186 6.01 -11.04 -13.09
C LEU A 186 4.58 -10.53 -12.90
N ARG A 187 4.35 -9.74 -11.84
CA ARG A 187 3.02 -9.22 -11.50
C ARG A 187 2.51 -8.23 -12.55
N ILE A 188 3.35 -7.31 -13.03
CA ILE A 188 2.95 -6.36 -14.07
C ILE A 188 2.61 -7.10 -15.37
N SER A 189 3.43 -8.09 -15.75
CA SER A 189 3.15 -8.86 -16.98
C SER A 189 1.89 -9.70 -16.91
N SER A 190 1.41 -10.06 -15.70
CA SER A 190 0.15 -10.80 -15.53
C SER A 190 -1.10 -9.92 -15.72
N PHE A 191 -0.98 -8.60 -15.70
CA PHE A 191 -2.12 -7.72 -15.98
C PHE A 191 -2.67 -7.87 -17.40
N ALA A 192 -1.84 -8.34 -18.34
CA ALA A 192 -2.22 -8.50 -19.72
C ALA A 192 -2.86 -9.86 -20.07
N ASP A 193 -2.52 -10.94 -19.35
CA ASP A 193 -2.95 -12.29 -19.72
C ASP A 193 -3.97 -12.92 -18.77
N GLY A 194 -4.09 -12.44 -17.53
CA GLY A 194 -5.08 -12.93 -16.55
C GLY A 194 -5.00 -14.43 -16.22
N ASP A 195 -3.93 -15.12 -16.63
CA ASP A 195 -3.70 -16.55 -16.39
C ASP A 195 -2.91 -16.75 -15.10
N ASP A 196 -3.62 -16.99 -13.99
CA ASP A 196 -3.04 -17.21 -12.66
C ASP A 196 -2.15 -18.46 -12.62
N ASP A 197 -2.46 -19.51 -13.39
CA ASP A 197 -1.65 -20.73 -13.44
C ASP A 197 -0.32 -20.46 -14.15
N ARG A 198 -0.35 -19.65 -15.20
CA ARG A 198 0.86 -19.22 -15.90
C ARG A 198 1.74 -18.34 -15.00
N LEU A 199 1.14 -17.40 -14.28
CA LEU A 199 1.84 -16.57 -13.28
C LEU A 199 2.48 -17.45 -12.20
N ARG A 200 1.76 -18.42 -11.66
CA ARG A 200 2.25 -19.35 -10.64
C ARG A 200 3.45 -20.15 -11.15
N ARG A 201 3.37 -20.78 -12.33
CA ARG A 201 4.50 -21.51 -12.92
C ARG A 201 5.72 -20.63 -13.16
N ARG A 202 5.53 -19.38 -13.57
CA ARG A 202 6.63 -18.39 -13.74
C ARG A 202 7.26 -18.04 -12.41
N TRP A 203 6.42 -17.82 -11.40
CA TRP A 203 6.88 -17.53 -10.04
C TRP A 203 7.68 -18.70 -9.45
N GLU A 204 7.21 -19.93 -9.52
CA GLU A 204 7.92 -21.11 -9.01
C GLU A 204 9.33 -21.23 -9.61
N ARG A 205 9.49 -21.01 -10.92
CA ARG A 205 10.81 -21.02 -11.56
C ARG A 205 11.70 -19.88 -11.08
N ALA A 206 11.18 -18.68 -10.93
CA ALA A 206 11.94 -17.53 -10.43
C ALA A 206 12.29 -17.72 -8.97
N ARG A 207 11.34 -18.17 -8.14
CA ARG A 207 11.50 -18.44 -6.70
C ARG A 207 12.66 -19.39 -6.43
N ALA A 208 12.78 -20.48 -7.18
CA ALA A 208 13.86 -21.46 -7.00
C ALA A 208 15.26 -20.82 -7.17
N ARG A 209 15.41 -19.86 -8.10
CA ARG A 209 16.67 -19.14 -8.30
C ARG A 209 16.91 -18.10 -7.21
N LEU A 210 15.92 -17.28 -6.93
CA LEU A 210 15.97 -16.22 -5.91
C LEU A 210 16.21 -16.80 -4.51
N ARG A 211 15.64 -17.96 -4.20
CA ARG A 211 15.88 -18.68 -2.95
C ARG A 211 17.36 -18.99 -2.75
N SER A 212 18.02 -19.51 -3.78
CA SER A 212 19.47 -19.83 -3.69
C SER A 212 20.32 -18.58 -3.44
N ASP A 213 19.94 -17.41 -3.99
CA ASP A 213 20.67 -16.16 -3.76
C ASP A 213 20.45 -15.64 -2.33
N ILE A 214 19.23 -15.72 -1.81
CA ILE A 214 18.91 -15.35 -0.43
C ILE A 214 19.59 -16.31 0.56
N GLU A 215 19.54 -17.63 0.33
CA GLU A 215 20.21 -18.62 1.18
C GLU A 215 21.73 -18.38 1.26
N ARG A 216 22.35 -18.04 0.13
CA ARG A 216 23.78 -17.72 0.10
C ARG A 216 24.07 -16.47 0.94
N ALA A 217 23.23 -15.45 0.84
CA ALA A 217 23.36 -14.23 1.62
C ALA A 217 23.08 -14.43 3.12
N LEU A 218 22.22 -15.39 3.48
CA LEU A 218 21.93 -15.73 4.88
C LEU A 218 23.05 -16.54 5.54
N ASN A 219 23.90 -17.22 4.74
CA ASN A 219 24.98 -18.09 5.21
C ASN A 219 26.38 -17.49 5.00
N SER A 220 26.49 -16.26 4.49
CA SER A 220 27.73 -15.51 4.31
C SER A 220 28.09 -14.71 5.56
#